data_e6c7e7e8b26ead09e5d289980f598351
#
_entry.id   e6c7e7e8b26ead09e5d289980f598351
#
_cell.length_a   1.000
_cell.length_b   1.000
_cell.length_c   1.000
_cell.angle_alpha   90.00
_cell.angle_beta   90.00
_cell.angle_gamma   90.00
#
_symmetry.space_group_name_H-M   'P 1'
#
loop_
_entity.id
_entity.type
_entity.pdbx_description
1 polymer ?
#
loop_
_entity_poly.entity_id
_entity_poly.type
_entity_poly.pdbx_seq_one_letter_code
_entity_poly.pdbx_strand_id
1 'polypeptide(L)' 'MKIYDLKKELGLTNSEIAGFFDLTPMGYANSSAKKRYETALCRFYAFCKKAARGQKENKTSTGDE' A
#
# COMPACT_ATOMS: atom_id res chain seq x y z
N MET A 1 4.98 9.38 -3.82
CA MET A 1 5.84 8.17 -3.71
C MET A 1 5.50 7.21 -4.82
N LYS A 2 6.53 6.62 -5.42
CA LYS A 2 6.33 5.64 -6.47
C LYS A 2 6.41 4.24 -5.90
N ILE A 3 5.82 3.30 -6.63
CA ILE A 3 5.81 1.91 -6.16
C ILE A 3 7.24 1.38 -5.97
N TYR A 4 8.15 1.81 -6.80
CA TYR A 4 9.54 1.38 -6.67
C TYR A 4 10.12 1.76 -5.31
N ASP A 5 9.83 2.99 -4.88
CA ASP A 5 10.31 3.46 -3.58
C ASP A 5 9.65 2.70 -2.45
N LEU A 6 8.36 2.42 -2.60
CA LEU A 6 7.62 1.67 -1.60
C LEU A 6 8.19 0.26 -1.45
N LYS A 7 8.44 -0.40 -2.57
CA LYS A 7 8.99 -1.75 -2.54
C LYS A 7 10.35 -1.76 -1.86
N LYS A 8 11.15 -0.77 -2.16
CA LYS A 8 12.50 -0.69 -1.60
C LYS A 8 12.44 -0.43 -0.10
N GLU A 9 11.58 0.48 0.30
CA GLU A 9 11.48 0.86 1.71
C GLU A 9 10.97 -0.27 2.58
N LEU A 10 10.01 -1.03 2.08
CA LEU A 10 9.40 -2.12 2.84
C LEU A 10 9.97 -3.49 2.52
N GLY A 11 10.86 -3.56 1.55
CA GLY A 11 11.41 -4.84 1.14
C GLY A 11 10.39 -5.74 0.48
N LEU A 12 9.44 -5.17 -0.24
CA LEU A 12 8.38 -5.95 -0.85
C LEU A 12 8.78 -6.51 -2.20
N THR A 13 8.31 -7.72 -2.48
CA THR A 13 8.49 -8.34 -3.79
C THR A 13 7.19 -8.20 -4.56
N ASN A 14 7.27 -8.47 -5.87
CA ASN A 14 6.06 -8.46 -6.69
C ASN A 14 5.07 -9.51 -6.24
N SER A 15 5.59 -10.65 -5.76
CA SER A 15 4.71 -11.71 -5.26
C SER A 15 3.92 -11.24 -4.05
N GLU A 16 4.57 -10.51 -3.16
CA GLU A 16 3.89 -10.01 -1.97
C GLU A 16 2.83 -8.98 -2.34
N ILE A 17 3.16 -8.11 -3.29
CA ILE A 17 2.19 -7.11 -3.72
C ILE A 17 0.99 -7.78 -4.38
N ALA A 18 1.25 -8.79 -5.22
CA ALA A 18 0.17 -9.53 -5.85
C ALA A 18 -0.73 -10.17 -4.80
N GLY A 19 -0.13 -10.68 -3.74
CA GLY A 19 -0.89 -11.30 -2.67
C GLY A 19 -1.82 -10.32 -1.96
N PHE A 20 -1.44 -9.06 -1.85
CA PHE A 20 -2.30 -8.07 -1.24
C PHE A 20 -3.60 -7.88 -2.03
N PHE A 21 -3.55 -8.13 -3.32
CA PHE A 21 -4.71 -7.97 -4.18
C PHE A 21 -5.30 -9.31 -4.61
N ASP A 22 -4.87 -10.37 -3.95
CA ASP A 22 -5.39 -11.70 -4.20
C ASP A 22 -5.15 -12.15 -5.64
N LEU A 23 -3.98 -11.81 -6.17
CA LEU A 23 -3.57 -12.17 -7.51
C LEU A 23 -2.33 -13.05 -7.47
N THR A 24 -2.14 -13.83 -8.54
CA THR A 24 -0.88 -14.52 -8.70
C THR A 24 0.16 -13.50 -9.17
N PRO A 25 1.47 -13.80 -9.00
CA PRO A 25 2.48 -12.87 -9.48
C PRO A 25 2.36 -12.59 -10.97
N MET A 26 2.05 -13.61 -11.77
CA MET A 26 1.87 -13.42 -13.18
C MET A 26 0.62 -12.62 -13.49
N GLY A 27 -0.46 -12.87 -12.77
CA GLY A 27 -1.69 -12.13 -12.96
C GLY A 27 -1.49 -10.66 -12.64
N TYR A 28 -0.74 -10.37 -11.60
CA TYR A 28 -0.44 -9.00 -11.24
C TYR A 28 0.41 -8.34 -12.34
N ALA A 29 1.47 -9.02 -12.78
CA ALA A 29 2.37 -8.46 -13.77
C ALA A 29 1.67 -8.15 -15.08
N ASN A 30 0.67 -8.95 -15.43
CA ASN A 30 -0.04 -8.79 -16.69
C ASN A 30 -1.36 -8.03 -16.55
N SER A 31 -1.67 -7.55 -15.38
CA SER A 31 -2.93 -6.89 -15.14
C SER A 31 -2.96 -5.50 -15.76
N SER A 32 -4.05 -5.18 -16.44
CA SER A 32 -4.21 -3.84 -16.97
C SER A 32 -4.47 -2.83 -15.84
N ALA A 33 -4.83 -3.32 -14.66
CA ALA A 33 -5.07 -2.47 -13.50
C ALA A 33 -3.83 -2.33 -12.61
N LYS A 34 -2.70 -2.87 -13.05
CA LYS A 34 -1.49 -2.86 -12.24
C LYS A 34 -1.15 -1.48 -11.72
N LYS A 35 -1.22 -0.49 -12.59
CA LYS A 35 -0.91 0.88 -12.18
C LYS A 35 -1.84 1.39 -11.11
N ARG A 36 -3.12 1.05 -11.20
CA ARG A 36 -4.07 1.48 -10.18
C ARG A 36 -3.79 0.82 -8.84
N TYR A 37 -3.45 -0.46 -8.87
CA TYR A 37 -3.09 -1.17 -7.65
C TYR A 37 -1.88 -0.51 -7.01
N GLU A 38 -0.86 -0.21 -7.81
CA GLU A 38 0.37 0.38 -7.29
C GLU A 38 0.11 1.76 -6.71
N THR A 39 -0.70 2.55 -7.41
CA THR A 39 -1.04 3.88 -6.93
C THR A 39 -1.81 3.81 -5.62
N ALA A 40 -2.77 2.89 -5.55
CA ALA A 40 -3.58 2.75 -4.34
C ALA A 40 -2.72 2.32 -3.16
N LEU A 41 -1.78 1.41 -3.40
CA LEU A 41 -0.91 0.93 -2.35
C LEU A 41 -0.03 2.06 -1.83
N CYS A 42 0.51 2.85 -2.72
CA CYS A 42 1.35 3.98 -2.33
C CYS A 42 0.55 5.02 -1.55
N ARG A 43 -0.67 5.28 -1.97
CA ARG A 43 -1.53 6.21 -1.26
C ARG A 43 -1.87 5.72 0.13
N PHE A 44 -2.15 4.45 0.24
CA PHE A 44 -2.49 3.86 1.53
C PHE A 44 -1.30 3.93 2.46
N TYR A 45 -0.12 3.61 1.94
CA TYR A 45 1.08 3.67 2.76
C TYR A 45 1.35 5.10 3.25
N ALA A 46 1.20 6.07 2.35
CA ALA A 46 1.41 7.46 2.72
C ALA A 46 0.40 7.89 3.79
N PHE A 47 -0.84 7.42 3.66
CA PHE A 47 -1.86 7.71 4.64
C PHE A 47 -1.49 7.11 6.00
N CYS A 48 -1.01 5.87 5.99
CA CYS A 48 -0.63 5.22 7.24
C CYS A 48 0.52 5.94 7.93
N LYS A 49 1.49 6.40 7.16
CA LYS A 49 2.60 7.13 7.75
C LYS A 49 2.14 8.44 8.37
N LYS A 50 1.26 9.13 7.67
CA LYS A 50 0.72 10.37 8.18
C LYS A 50 -0.10 10.14 9.43
N ALA A 51 -0.93 9.12 9.42
CA ALA A 51 -1.76 8.78 10.56
C ALA A 51 -0.91 8.39 11.76
N ALA A 52 0.17 7.65 11.51
CA ALA A 52 1.05 7.23 12.59
C ALA A 52 1.71 8.43 13.24
N ARG A 53 2.07 9.43 12.44
CA ARG A 53 2.71 10.60 12.98
C ARG A 53 1.76 11.47 13.79
N GLY A 54 0.50 11.53 13.39
CA GLY A 54 -0.47 12.35 14.08
C GLY A 54 -1.33 11.61 15.06
N GLN A 55 -1.06 10.31 15.24
CA GLN A 55 -2.00 9.51 15.99
C GLN A 55 -2.07 9.83 17.44
N LYS A 56 -1.09 10.49 18.00
CA LYS A 56 -1.24 10.83 19.39
C LYS A 56 -2.35 11.82 19.57
N GLU A 57 -2.79 12.47 18.57
CA GLU A 57 -3.93 13.25 18.74
C GLU A 57 -5.17 12.56 18.41
N ASN A 58 -5.13 11.56 17.83
CA ASN A 58 -6.25 10.89 17.42
C ASN A 58 -6.83 10.00 18.26
N LYS A 59 -6.85 9.81 18.74
CA LYS A 59 -7.27 9.11 19.25
C LYS A 59 -8.32 8.90 19.19
N THR A 60 -8.88 8.84 18.86
CA THR A 60 -9.63 8.67 18.47
C THR A 60 -10.17 8.35 17.91
N SER A 61 -10.43 8.26 17.68
CA SER A 61 -10.89 7.89 16.88
C SER A 61 -11.20 7.19 16.67
N THR A 62 -11.39 6.98 16.75
CA THR A 62 -11.72 6.31 16.37
C THR A 62 -12.18 5.83 16.23
N GLY A 63 -12.26 5.70 16.34
CA GLY A 63 -12.85 5.23 16.00
C GLY A 63 -13.43 4.91 15.76
N ASP A 64 -13.74 5.05 15.64
CA ASP A 64 -14.36 4.79 15.25
C ASP A 64 -14.60 4.35 14.87
N GLU A 65 -14.74 4.23 14.76
CA GLU A 65 -15.03 3.68 14.19
C GLU A 65 -15.30 3.35 14.12
#